data_2adcf5d1cff8f6c14284f273a115c485
#
_entry.id   2adcf5d1cff8f6c14284f273a115c485
#
_cell.length_a   1.000
_cell.length_b   1.000
_cell.length_c   1.000
_cell.angle_alpha   90.00
_cell.angle_beta   90.00
_cell.angle_gamma   90.00
#
_symmetry.space_group_name_H-M   'P 1'
#
loop_
_entity.id
_entity.type
_entity.pdbx_description
1 polymer ?
#
loop_
_entity_poly.entity_id
_entity_poly.type
_entity_poly.pdbx_seq_one_letter_code
_entity_poly.pdbx_strand_id
1 'polypeptide(L)'
;MRHALTAATTAAALIATSASAEIAGEYHSYTVGGTSFEGYVARNTDLEETRGTVVIVHDWDGMTGYEERRAEMLAALGYTAFAIDVYGADTDPQSVDEYQSLSGALYGDRDLFRERLLGSLEEARALPGAAGDIVVAGYCFGGAAVLETARAGADAAGFVSFHGGLGTPEGQDWSAAAAPVLLLHGSADPVSGMDALATVLDELQSAGVDHGAQVFGGARHSFTVWGSDDYDLEADTAAWEAFTDFLETRL
;
A
#
# COMPACT_ATOMS: atom_id res chain seq x y z
N MET A 1 -53.03 -40.73 -43.16
CA MET A 1 -51.79 -39.99 -43.32
C MET A 1 -51.71 -38.94 -42.19
N ARG A 2 -50.89 -39.15 -41.16
CA ARG A 2 -50.70 -38.22 -40.04
C ARG A 2 -49.33 -37.55 -40.23
N HIS A 3 -49.37 -36.23 -40.48
CA HIS A 3 -48.12 -35.44 -40.55
C HIS A 3 -47.68 -35.01 -39.13
N ALA A 4 -46.56 -35.48 -38.74
CA ALA A 4 -45.91 -35.01 -37.52
C ALA A 4 -45.09 -33.75 -37.85
N LEU A 5 -45.41 -32.61 -37.20
CA LEU A 5 -44.59 -31.40 -37.21
C LEU A 5 -43.54 -31.56 -36.10
N THR A 6 -42.29 -31.59 -36.50
CA THR A 6 -41.15 -31.48 -35.59
C THR A 6 -40.81 -30.00 -35.38
N ALA A 7 -41.03 -29.50 -34.18
CA ALA A 7 -40.59 -28.15 -33.79
C ALA A 7 -39.08 -28.20 -33.39
N ALA A 8 -38.27 -27.51 -34.13
CA ALA A 8 -36.86 -27.31 -33.79
C ALA A 8 -36.72 -26.13 -32.83
N THR A 9 -36.34 -26.40 -31.59
CA THR A 9 -36.02 -25.38 -30.59
C THR A 9 -34.55 -24.96 -30.75
N THR A 10 -34.36 -23.76 -31.28
CA THR A 10 -33.00 -23.13 -31.32
C THR A 10 -32.69 -22.55 -29.94
N ALA A 11 -31.76 -23.16 -29.24
CA ALA A 11 -31.19 -22.60 -28.00
C ALA A 11 -30.16 -21.51 -28.38
N ALA A 12 -30.49 -20.26 -28.10
CA ALA A 12 -29.53 -19.18 -28.19
C ALA A 12 -28.61 -19.23 -26.95
N ALA A 13 -27.33 -19.54 -27.15
CA ALA A 13 -26.33 -19.44 -26.12
C ALA A 13 -26.02 -17.94 -25.93
N LEU A 14 -26.36 -17.39 -24.75
CA LEU A 14 -25.87 -16.10 -24.30
C LEU A 14 -24.39 -16.26 -23.93
N ILE A 15 -23.49 -15.75 -24.75
CA ILE A 15 -22.10 -15.57 -24.40
C ILE A 15 -22.07 -14.33 -23.51
N ALA A 16 -21.94 -14.53 -22.18
CA ALA A 16 -21.64 -13.46 -21.27
C ALA A 16 -20.16 -13.07 -21.52
N THR A 17 -19.94 -11.97 -22.20
CA THR A 17 -18.63 -11.31 -22.20
C THR A 17 -18.45 -10.71 -20.80
N SER A 18 -17.52 -11.27 -20.02
CA SER A 18 -17.05 -10.59 -18.82
C SER A 18 -16.40 -9.27 -19.27
N ALA A 19 -17.06 -8.15 -18.99
CA ALA A 19 -16.44 -6.85 -19.11
C ALA A 19 -15.25 -6.85 -18.13
N SER A 20 -14.04 -6.63 -18.64
CA SER A 20 -12.87 -6.32 -17.81
C SER A 20 -13.11 -4.91 -17.28
N ALA A 21 -12.85 -4.69 -15.98
CA ALA A 21 -12.89 -3.36 -15.38
C ALA A 21 -11.97 -2.41 -16.16
N GLU A 22 -12.44 -1.21 -16.47
CA GLU A 22 -11.63 -0.18 -17.10
C GLU A 22 -10.83 0.55 -16.01
N ILE A 23 -9.55 0.19 -15.89
CA ILE A 23 -8.64 0.81 -14.93
C ILE A 23 -7.94 1.98 -15.61
N ALA A 24 -8.16 3.20 -15.10
CA ALA A 24 -7.41 4.39 -15.48
C ALA A 24 -6.30 4.63 -14.46
N GLY A 25 -5.07 4.78 -14.99
CA GLY A 25 -3.90 5.16 -14.23
C GLY A 25 -3.32 6.46 -14.80
N GLU A 26 -2.96 7.41 -13.93
CA GLU A 26 -2.41 8.69 -14.32
C GLU A 26 -1.40 9.21 -13.29
N TYR A 27 -0.35 9.88 -13.76
CA TYR A 27 0.55 10.61 -12.87
C TYR A 27 -0.13 11.86 -12.35
N HIS A 28 0.07 12.14 -11.08
CA HIS A 28 -0.52 13.25 -10.36
C HIS A 28 0.57 14.08 -9.68
N SER A 29 0.74 15.32 -10.15
CA SER A 29 1.69 16.27 -9.57
C SER A 29 1.05 17.04 -8.43
N TYR A 30 1.75 17.17 -7.31
CA TYR A 30 1.30 17.89 -6.12
C TYR A 30 2.46 18.59 -5.41
N THR A 31 2.16 19.37 -4.37
CA THR A 31 3.20 20.14 -3.65
C THR A 31 2.99 20.03 -2.15
N VAL A 32 4.06 19.69 -1.43
CA VAL A 32 4.10 19.69 0.05
C VAL A 32 5.29 20.48 0.52
N GLY A 33 5.11 21.42 1.44
CA GLY A 33 6.19 22.23 2.00
C GLY A 33 6.98 23.05 0.96
N GLY A 34 6.39 23.30 -0.22
CA GLY A 34 7.06 23.98 -1.32
C GLY A 34 7.90 23.07 -2.23
N THR A 35 7.96 21.77 -1.94
CA THR A 35 8.58 20.75 -2.80
C THR A 35 7.53 20.11 -3.70
N SER A 36 7.85 19.94 -5.00
CA SER A 36 6.99 19.25 -5.95
C SER A 36 7.20 17.75 -5.86
N PHE A 37 6.11 17.00 -5.97
CA PHE A 37 6.06 15.54 -5.98
C PHE A 37 5.25 15.06 -7.17
N GLU A 38 5.52 13.84 -7.63
CA GLU A 38 4.73 13.18 -8.66
C GLU A 38 4.40 11.74 -8.22
N GLY A 39 3.14 11.50 -7.90
CA GLY A 39 2.63 10.19 -7.56
C GLY A 39 1.81 9.58 -8.69
N TYR A 40 1.28 8.38 -8.49
CA TYR A 40 0.46 7.67 -9.46
C TYR A 40 -0.90 7.32 -8.88
N VAL A 41 -1.96 7.76 -9.53
CA VAL A 41 -3.36 7.50 -9.15
C VAL A 41 -3.95 6.44 -10.07
N ALA A 42 -4.53 5.38 -9.49
CA ALA A 42 -5.28 4.38 -10.23
C ALA A 42 -6.71 4.28 -9.72
N ARG A 43 -7.67 4.17 -10.63
CA ARG A 43 -9.12 4.05 -10.34
C ARG A 43 -9.81 3.15 -11.34
N ASN A 44 -10.92 2.54 -10.90
CA ASN A 44 -11.84 1.86 -11.79
C ASN A 44 -12.88 2.87 -12.29
N THR A 45 -12.85 3.19 -13.59
CA THR A 45 -13.73 4.20 -14.20
C THR A 45 -15.15 3.68 -14.48
N ASP A 46 -15.37 2.36 -14.37
CA ASP A 46 -16.71 1.77 -14.48
C ASP A 46 -17.54 1.92 -13.20
N LEU A 47 -16.91 2.35 -12.09
CA LEU A 47 -17.59 2.55 -10.81
C LEU A 47 -17.97 4.01 -10.61
N GLU A 48 -19.20 4.27 -10.16
CA GLU A 48 -19.67 5.60 -9.78
C GLU A 48 -19.06 6.04 -8.43
N GLU A 49 -18.84 5.08 -7.52
CA GLU A 49 -18.28 5.31 -6.19
C GLU A 49 -17.14 4.32 -5.92
N THR A 50 -16.08 4.78 -5.29
CA THR A 50 -14.99 3.94 -4.81
C THR A 50 -15.37 3.25 -3.50
N ARG A 51 -14.74 2.10 -3.21
CA ARG A 51 -14.88 1.41 -1.91
C ARG A 51 -14.13 2.12 -0.78
N GLY A 52 -13.19 3.00 -1.10
CA GLY A 52 -12.33 3.74 -0.19
C GLY A 52 -11.04 4.16 -0.90
N THR A 53 -10.17 4.85 -0.19
CA THR A 53 -8.88 5.31 -0.71
C THR A 53 -7.73 4.56 -0.05
N VAL A 54 -6.79 4.07 -0.86
CA VAL A 54 -5.56 3.43 -0.39
C VAL A 54 -4.36 4.25 -0.84
N VAL A 55 -3.57 4.72 0.12
CA VAL A 55 -2.29 5.37 -0.15
C VAL A 55 -1.19 4.33 -0.06
N ILE A 56 -0.34 4.26 -1.08
CA ILE A 56 0.83 3.36 -1.15
C ILE A 56 2.09 4.21 -1.00
N VAL A 57 2.94 3.89 -0.04
CA VAL A 57 4.28 4.48 0.07
C VAL A 57 5.30 3.54 -0.57
N HIS A 58 6.09 4.09 -1.49
CA HIS A 58 7.06 3.34 -2.29
C HIS A 58 8.20 2.72 -1.48
N ASP A 59 8.88 1.75 -2.08
CA ASP A 59 10.13 1.16 -1.59
C ASP A 59 11.28 2.19 -1.63
N TRP A 60 12.44 1.82 -1.16
CA TRP A 60 13.62 2.71 -1.08
C TRP A 60 14.16 3.19 -2.42
N ASP A 61 13.82 2.51 -3.51
CA ASP A 61 14.21 2.88 -4.89
C ASP A 61 13.31 3.94 -5.53
N GLY A 62 12.30 4.44 -4.79
CA GLY A 62 11.39 5.48 -5.26
C GLY A 62 10.16 4.94 -5.98
N MET A 63 9.44 5.84 -6.65
CA MET A 63 8.29 5.46 -7.47
C MET A 63 8.73 4.67 -8.70
N THR A 64 8.22 3.43 -8.82
CA THR A 64 8.54 2.53 -9.93
C THR A 64 7.26 1.88 -10.49
N GLY A 65 7.39 1.10 -11.56
CA GLY A 65 6.29 0.30 -12.09
C GLY A 65 5.75 -0.75 -11.10
N TYR A 66 6.42 -1.00 -9.98
CA TYR A 66 5.93 -1.87 -8.93
C TYR A 66 4.76 -1.21 -8.17
N GLU A 67 4.92 0.02 -7.71
CA GLU A 67 3.89 0.78 -7.01
C GLU A 67 2.71 1.10 -7.92
N GLU A 68 2.98 1.46 -9.18
CA GLU A 68 1.95 1.67 -10.20
C GLU A 68 1.08 0.41 -10.36
N ARG A 69 1.73 -0.75 -10.50
CA ARG A 69 1.01 -2.02 -10.64
C ARG A 69 0.23 -2.41 -9.39
N ARG A 70 0.76 -2.18 -8.19
CA ARG A 70 0.02 -2.40 -6.94
C ARG A 70 -1.20 -1.47 -6.85
N ALA A 71 -1.08 -0.21 -7.28
CA ALA A 71 -2.19 0.73 -7.35
C ALA A 71 -3.28 0.26 -8.34
N GLU A 72 -2.90 -0.21 -9.54
CA GLU A 72 -3.85 -0.77 -10.51
C GLU A 72 -4.57 -2.02 -9.97
N MET A 73 -3.86 -2.89 -9.23
CA MET A 73 -4.48 -4.07 -8.60
C MET A 73 -5.54 -3.66 -7.58
N LEU A 74 -5.31 -2.62 -6.78
CA LEU A 74 -6.30 -2.08 -5.84
C LEU A 74 -7.48 -1.42 -6.58
N ALA A 75 -7.20 -0.69 -7.66
CA ALA A 75 -8.24 -0.11 -8.50
C ALA A 75 -9.14 -1.19 -9.12
N ALA A 76 -8.57 -2.34 -9.52
CA ALA A 76 -9.34 -3.48 -10.01
C ALA A 76 -10.27 -4.08 -8.93
N LEU A 77 -9.94 -3.93 -7.66
CA LEU A 77 -10.79 -4.31 -6.52
C LEU A 77 -11.82 -3.23 -6.14
N GLY A 78 -11.80 -2.07 -6.81
CA GLY A 78 -12.75 -0.99 -6.61
C GLY A 78 -12.30 0.11 -5.66
N TYR A 79 -11.05 0.15 -5.25
CA TYR A 79 -10.48 1.24 -4.47
C TYR A 79 -9.94 2.35 -5.37
N THR A 80 -9.88 3.59 -4.87
CA THR A 80 -8.99 4.61 -5.43
C THR A 80 -7.64 4.41 -4.79
N ALA A 81 -6.60 4.16 -5.58
CA ALA A 81 -5.25 3.95 -5.08
C ALA A 81 -4.33 5.10 -5.48
N PHE A 82 -3.56 5.62 -4.54
CA PHE A 82 -2.59 6.68 -4.78
C PHE A 82 -1.21 6.25 -4.27
N ALA A 83 -0.34 5.88 -5.18
CA ALA A 83 1.06 5.66 -4.88
C ALA A 83 1.76 7.02 -4.80
N ILE A 84 2.25 7.37 -3.62
CA ILE A 84 2.85 8.67 -3.33
C ILE A 84 4.37 8.63 -3.51
N ASP A 85 4.91 9.69 -4.11
CA ASP A 85 6.34 10.00 -4.06
C ASP A 85 6.65 10.74 -2.75
N VAL A 86 7.72 10.33 -2.05
CA VAL A 86 8.21 11.03 -0.86
C VAL A 86 9.66 11.55 -1.02
N TYR A 87 10.26 11.34 -2.19
CA TYR A 87 11.60 11.86 -2.50
C TYR A 87 11.55 13.21 -3.20
N GLY A 88 10.61 13.41 -4.10
CA GLY A 88 10.40 14.65 -4.87
C GLY A 88 10.49 14.40 -6.37
N ALA A 89 9.66 15.12 -7.14
CA ALA A 89 9.44 14.91 -8.57
C ALA A 89 10.71 15.03 -9.46
N ASP A 90 11.74 15.74 -8.98
CA ASP A 90 13.02 15.88 -9.69
C ASP A 90 14.02 14.78 -9.30
N THR A 91 13.59 13.75 -8.56
CA THR A 91 14.45 12.70 -7.99
C THR A 91 14.15 11.37 -8.67
N ASP A 92 15.14 10.82 -9.38
CA ASP A 92 15.07 9.52 -10.07
C ASP A 92 16.32 8.69 -9.75
N PRO A 93 16.35 8.04 -8.57
CA PRO A 93 17.54 7.32 -8.11
C PRO A 93 17.78 6.06 -8.96
N GLN A 94 19.05 5.81 -9.32
CA GLN A 94 19.44 4.73 -10.21
C GLN A 94 20.46 3.76 -9.59
N SER A 95 20.83 3.95 -8.34
CA SER A 95 21.84 3.15 -7.67
C SER A 95 21.54 2.93 -6.18
N VAL A 96 22.07 1.84 -5.63
CA VAL A 96 21.95 1.51 -4.21
C VAL A 96 22.45 2.65 -3.32
N ASP A 97 23.53 3.33 -3.71
CA ASP A 97 24.07 4.45 -2.95
C ASP A 97 23.09 5.65 -2.91
N GLU A 98 22.38 5.90 -4.02
CA GLU A 98 21.34 6.94 -4.09
C GLU A 98 20.12 6.54 -3.26
N TYR A 99 19.66 5.28 -3.34
CA TYR A 99 18.55 4.77 -2.52
C TYR A 99 18.84 4.93 -1.02
N GLN A 100 20.06 4.55 -0.59
CA GLN A 100 20.49 4.71 0.80
C GLN A 100 20.61 6.18 1.22
N SER A 101 21.08 7.04 0.31
CA SER A 101 21.22 8.47 0.58
C SER A 101 19.86 9.14 0.79
N LEU A 102 18.87 8.85 -0.09
CA LEU A 102 17.54 9.45 -0.04
C LEU A 102 16.74 8.96 1.16
N SER A 103 16.65 7.65 1.35
CA SER A 103 15.95 7.07 2.50
C SER A 103 16.61 7.47 3.82
N GLY A 104 17.96 7.46 3.86
CA GLY A 104 18.74 7.88 5.02
C GLY A 104 18.55 9.35 5.37
N ALA A 105 18.42 10.24 4.38
CA ALA A 105 18.13 11.67 4.61
C ALA A 105 16.78 11.86 5.31
N LEU A 106 15.74 11.14 4.89
CA LEU A 106 14.42 11.19 5.53
C LEU A 106 14.41 10.54 6.92
N TYR A 107 15.17 9.46 7.10
CA TYR A 107 15.36 8.87 8.44
C TYR A 107 16.13 9.79 9.39
N GLY A 108 17.03 10.62 8.86
CA GLY A 108 17.80 11.62 9.62
C GLY A 108 17.02 12.89 9.95
N ASP A 109 15.95 13.20 9.19
CA ASP A 109 15.06 14.36 9.40
C ASP A 109 13.60 13.89 9.48
N ARG A 110 13.20 13.47 10.67
CA ARG A 110 11.87 12.93 10.93
C ARG A 110 10.75 13.97 10.78
N ASP A 111 11.03 15.21 11.02
CA ASP A 111 10.04 16.30 10.86
C ASP A 111 9.75 16.51 9.36
N LEU A 112 10.78 16.57 8.52
CA LEU A 112 10.62 16.61 7.07
C LEU A 112 9.93 15.34 6.54
N PHE A 113 10.29 14.17 7.06
CA PHE A 113 9.65 12.92 6.64
C PHE A 113 8.15 12.93 6.93
N ARG A 114 7.76 13.31 8.14
CA ARG A 114 6.34 13.47 8.54
C ARG A 114 5.62 14.53 7.72
N GLU A 115 6.25 15.67 7.48
CA GLU A 115 5.68 16.74 6.63
C GLU A 115 5.29 16.19 5.25
N ARG A 116 6.20 15.45 4.59
CA ARG A 116 5.95 14.85 3.28
C ARG A 116 4.84 13.81 3.32
N LEU A 117 4.88 12.89 4.29
CA LEU A 117 3.88 11.84 4.45
C LEU A 117 2.49 12.42 4.72
N LEU A 118 2.36 13.29 5.72
CA LEU A 118 1.08 13.89 6.09
C LEU A 118 0.53 14.80 5.00
N GLY A 119 1.39 15.59 4.33
CA GLY A 119 0.98 16.42 3.20
C GLY A 119 0.49 15.59 2.01
N SER A 120 1.11 14.43 1.73
CA SER A 120 0.63 13.52 0.70
C SER A 120 -0.71 12.86 1.06
N LEU A 121 -0.99 12.63 2.35
CA LEU A 121 -2.31 12.16 2.78
C LEU A 121 -3.39 13.22 2.60
N GLU A 122 -3.09 14.49 2.85
CA GLU A 122 -4.03 15.59 2.56
C GLU A 122 -4.30 15.69 1.06
N GLU A 123 -3.27 15.51 0.21
CA GLU A 123 -3.47 15.43 -1.23
C GLU A 123 -4.34 14.25 -1.64
N ALA A 124 -4.11 13.06 -1.05
CA ALA A 124 -4.95 11.89 -1.29
C ALA A 124 -6.44 12.14 -1.02
N ARG A 125 -6.77 12.91 0.02
CA ARG A 125 -8.15 13.31 0.33
C ARG A 125 -8.75 14.27 -0.67
N ALA A 126 -7.92 15.08 -1.30
CA ALA A 126 -8.34 16.09 -2.28
C ALA A 126 -8.50 15.52 -3.70
N LEU A 127 -8.04 14.29 -3.95
CA LEU A 127 -8.14 13.67 -5.27
C LEU A 127 -9.59 13.55 -5.75
N PRO A 128 -9.86 13.82 -7.03
CA PRO A 128 -11.17 13.54 -7.62
C PRO A 128 -11.52 12.04 -7.48
N GLY A 129 -12.66 11.75 -6.88
CA GLY A 129 -13.12 10.37 -6.67
C GLY A 129 -12.45 9.64 -5.49
N ALA A 130 -11.72 10.35 -4.62
CA ALA A 130 -11.33 9.81 -3.33
C ALA A 130 -12.53 9.67 -2.39
N ALA A 131 -12.58 8.60 -1.62
CA ALA A 131 -13.51 8.47 -0.49
C ALA A 131 -12.87 8.99 0.80
N GLY A 132 -13.69 9.34 1.79
CA GLY A 132 -13.23 9.99 3.02
C GLY A 132 -12.25 9.16 3.86
N ASP A 133 -12.44 7.85 3.91
CA ASP A 133 -11.60 6.95 4.71
C ASP A 133 -10.38 6.48 3.90
N ILE A 134 -9.20 6.54 4.54
CA ILE A 134 -7.90 6.19 3.92
C ILE A 134 -7.24 5.07 4.71
N VAL A 135 -6.76 4.03 4.03
CA VAL A 135 -5.76 3.11 4.56
C VAL A 135 -4.40 3.43 3.93
N VAL A 136 -3.36 3.48 4.76
CA VAL A 136 -1.98 3.72 4.33
C VAL A 136 -1.23 2.41 4.32
N ALA A 137 -0.69 2.02 3.18
CA ALA A 137 0.12 0.82 3.00
C ALA A 137 1.50 1.19 2.45
N GLY A 138 2.52 0.38 2.70
CA GLY A 138 3.84 0.64 2.15
C GLY A 138 4.77 -0.56 2.25
N TYR A 139 5.80 -0.55 1.42
CA TYR A 139 6.71 -1.67 1.21
C TYR A 139 8.13 -1.28 1.61
N CYS A 140 8.85 -2.14 2.34
CA CYS A 140 10.23 -1.92 2.78
C CYS A 140 10.41 -0.55 3.49
N PHE A 141 11.09 0.41 2.86
CA PHE A 141 11.17 1.80 3.32
C PHE A 141 9.77 2.40 3.52
N GLY A 142 8.86 2.19 2.57
CA GLY A 142 7.46 2.61 2.69
C GLY A 142 6.73 1.95 3.84
N GLY A 143 7.04 0.70 4.16
CA GLY A 143 6.52 0.03 5.35
C GLY A 143 6.95 0.71 6.65
N ALA A 144 8.19 1.17 6.75
CA ALA A 144 8.66 1.99 7.87
C ALA A 144 8.01 3.39 7.87
N ALA A 145 7.79 3.98 6.68
CA ALA A 145 7.09 5.27 6.53
C ALA A 145 5.63 5.18 7.02
N VAL A 146 4.95 4.09 6.75
CA VAL A 146 3.59 3.82 7.29
C VAL A 146 3.59 3.84 8.82
N LEU A 147 4.56 3.19 9.45
CA LEU A 147 4.70 3.20 10.91
C LEU A 147 5.06 4.59 11.46
N GLU A 148 5.86 5.38 10.71
CA GLU A 148 6.13 6.79 11.05
C GLU A 148 4.85 7.63 10.95
N THR A 149 4.02 7.39 9.93
CA THR A 149 2.74 8.07 9.73
C THR A 149 1.76 7.76 10.87
N ALA A 150 1.69 6.50 11.31
CA ALA A 150 0.87 6.08 12.46
C ALA A 150 1.33 6.77 13.76
N ARG A 151 2.64 6.77 14.04
CA ARG A 151 3.23 7.46 15.22
C ARG A 151 3.04 8.98 15.18
N ALA A 152 2.95 9.57 13.97
CA ALA A 152 2.62 10.98 13.81
C ALA A 152 1.15 11.31 14.12
N GLY A 153 0.31 10.30 14.37
CA GLY A 153 -1.12 10.50 14.67
C GLY A 153 -1.95 10.87 13.45
N ALA A 154 -1.56 10.39 12.26
CA ALA A 154 -2.32 10.64 11.04
C ALA A 154 -3.74 10.11 11.17
N ASP A 155 -4.70 10.91 10.67
CA ASP A 155 -6.10 10.52 10.55
C ASP A 155 -6.24 9.54 9.36
N ALA A 156 -6.35 8.25 9.67
CA ALA A 156 -6.51 7.17 8.72
C ALA A 156 -7.37 6.05 9.32
N ALA A 157 -7.97 5.22 8.48
CA ALA A 157 -8.74 4.05 8.90
C ALA A 157 -7.85 2.86 9.29
N GLY A 158 -6.59 2.86 8.86
CA GLY A 158 -5.63 1.82 9.21
C GLY A 158 -4.28 1.98 8.52
N PHE A 159 -3.30 1.22 8.99
CA PHE A 159 -1.91 1.24 8.55
C PHE A 159 -1.42 -0.18 8.27
N VAL A 160 -0.80 -0.42 7.10
CA VAL A 160 -0.30 -1.74 6.71
C VAL A 160 1.15 -1.65 6.28
N SER A 161 2.03 -2.34 7.00
CA SER A 161 3.46 -2.39 6.71
C SER A 161 3.84 -3.74 6.11
N PHE A 162 4.29 -3.76 4.85
CA PHE A 162 4.86 -4.93 4.21
C PHE A 162 6.38 -4.93 4.38
N HIS A 163 6.92 -5.93 5.04
CA HIS A 163 8.37 -6.10 5.29
C HIS A 163 9.10 -4.79 5.64
N GLY A 164 8.44 -3.90 6.39
CA GLY A 164 9.01 -2.62 6.76
C GLY A 164 10.10 -2.71 7.82
N GLY A 165 10.90 -1.64 7.93
CA GLY A 165 11.76 -1.42 9.07
C GLY A 165 10.93 -1.16 10.32
N LEU A 166 11.02 -2.01 11.35
CA LEU A 166 10.10 -2.04 12.48
C LEU A 166 10.57 -1.22 13.70
N GLY A 167 11.80 -0.70 13.67
CA GLY A 167 12.35 0.03 14.80
C GLY A 167 11.62 1.34 15.10
N THR A 168 11.28 1.59 16.36
CA THR A 168 10.77 2.89 16.80
C THR A 168 11.94 3.83 17.06
N PRO A 169 12.00 5.01 16.39
CA PRO A 169 13.08 5.96 16.57
C PRO A 169 13.12 6.52 18.00
N GLU A 170 14.33 6.90 18.46
CA GLU A 170 14.50 7.51 19.78
C GLU A 170 13.64 8.77 19.93
N GLY A 171 12.92 8.88 21.04
CA GLY A 171 12.04 10.00 21.35
C GLY A 171 10.65 9.92 20.69
N GLN A 172 10.36 8.85 19.97
CA GLN A 172 9.01 8.57 19.45
C GLN A 172 8.34 7.47 20.26
N ASP A 173 7.00 7.47 20.23
CA ASP A 173 6.17 6.44 20.81
C ASP A 173 4.86 6.27 19.96
N TRP A 174 3.97 5.42 20.44
CA TRP A 174 2.70 5.11 19.77
C TRP A 174 1.50 5.82 20.38
N SER A 175 1.71 6.79 21.28
CA SER A 175 0.64 7.46 22.00
C SER A 175 -0.33 8.25 21.12
N ALA A 176 0.12 8.71 19.96
CA ALA A 176 -0.70 9.41 18.98
C ALA A 176 -1.38 8.49 17.95
N ALA A 177 -0.99 7.21 17.86
CA ALA A 177 -1.56 6.28 16.91
C ALA A 177 -2.98 5.90 17.31
N ALA A 178 -3.97 6.25 16.48
CA ALA A 178 -5.39 6.08 16.78
C ALA A 178 -6.07 4.98 15.93
N ALA A 179 -5.43 4.53 14.86
CA ALA A 179 -5.99 3.54 13.95
C ALA A 179 -5.20 2.22 13.99
N PRO A 180 -5.83 1.09 13.60
CA PRO A 180 -5.20 -0.22 13.64
C PRO A 180 -3.96 -0.33 12.74
N VAL A 181 -2.99 -1.15 13.19
CA VAL A 181 -1.74 -1.44 12.46
C VAL A 181 -1.69 -2.93 12.11
N LEU A 182 -1.46 -3.25 10.83
CA LEU A 182 -1.19 -4.60 10.33
C LEU A 182 0.27 -4.72 9.88
N LEU A 183 0.98 -5.72 10.41
CA LEU A 183 2.36 -6.02 10.06
C LEU A 183 2.43 -7.32 9.25
N LEU A 184 2.90 -7.26 8.01
CA LEU A 184 3.07 -8.39 7.09
C LEU A 184 4.56 -8.64 6.91
N HIS A 185 5.10 -9.68 7.58
CA HIS A 185 6.53 -9.77 7.84
C HIS A 185 7.12 -11.16 7.54
N GLY A 186 8.32 -11.20 6.94
CA GLY A 186 9.04 -12.42 6.67
C GLY A 186 9.88 -12.88 7.88
N SER A 187 9.80 -14.16 8.24
CA SER A 187 10.54 -14.68 9.42
C SER A 187 12.05 -14.73 9.22
N ALA A 188 12.54 -14.69 7.98
CA ALA A 188 13.96 -14.69 7.65
C ALA A 188 14.46 -13.30 7.16
N ASP A 189 13.72 -12.23 7.49
CA ASP A 189 14.08 -10.88 7.13
C ASP A 189 15.42 -10.46 7.78
N PRO A 190 16.46 -10.15 6.98
CA PRO A 190 17.76 -9.76 7.50
C PRO A 190 17.86 -8.28 7.89
N VAL A 191 16.89 -7.46 7.47
CA VAL A 191 16.87 -6.01 7.73
C VAL A 191 16.15 -5.72 9.05
N SER A 192 15.02 -6.39 9.26
CA SER A 192 14.22 -6.24 10.48
C SER A 192 13.84 -7.63 10.98
N GLY A 193 14.64 -8.18 11.90
CA GLY A 193 14.47 -9.53 12.40
C GLY A 193 13.24 -9.72 13.30
N MET A 194 12.98 -10.97 13.68
CA MET A 194 11.86 -11.34 14.55
C MET A 194 11.88 -10.65 15.92
N ASP A 195 13.07 -10.28 16.42
CA ASP A 195 13.21 -9.54 17.68
C ASP A 195 12.63 -8.12 17.54
N ALA A 196 12.83 -7.47 16.37
CA ALA A 196 12.23 -6.16 16.08
C ALA A 196 10.70 -6.27 15.96
N LEU A 197 10.21 -7.35 15.34
CA LEU A 197 8.75 -7.61 15.27
C LEU A 197 8.16 -7.79 16.67
N ALA A 198 8.78 -8.60 17.51
CA ALA A 198 8.31 -8.78 18.89
C ALA A 198 8.29 -7.47 19.66
N THR A 199 9.33 -6.64 19.50
CA THR A 199 9.45 -5.33 20.17
C THR A 199 8.32 -4.39 19.75
N VAL A 200 8.06 -4.23 18.45
CA VAL A 200 7.01 -3.31 17.98
C VAL A 200 5.62 -3.79 18.38
N LEU A 201 5.36 -5.12 18.42
CA LEU A 201 4.09 -5.66 18.91
C LEU A 201 3.89 -5.37 20.39
N ASP A 202 4.95 -5.51 21.22
CA ASP A 202 4.90 -5.16 22.64
C ASP A 202 4.67 -3.65 22.87
N GLU A 203 5.26 -2.79 22.03
CA GLU A 203 5.06 -1.35 22.06
C GLU A 203 3.61 -0.97 21.71
N LEU A 204 3.07 -1.51 20.59
CA LEU A 204 1.67 -1.31 20.18
C LEU A 204 0.68 -1.79 21.24
N GLN A 205 0.92 -2.99 21.82
CA GLN A 205 0.13 -3.53 22.91
C GLN A 205 0.15 -2.63 24.12
N SER A 206 1.32 -2.11 24.50
CA SER A 206 1.50 -1.24 25.67
C SER A 206 0.83 0.12 25.49
N ALA A 207 0.81 0.63 24.25
CA ALA A 207 0.13 1.87 23.88
C ALA A 207 -1.40 1.70 23.71
N GLY A 208 -1.91 0.45 23.70
CA GLY A 208 -3.33 0.17 23.49
C GLY A 208 -3.80 0.36 22.05
N VAL A 209 -2.87 0.36 21.09
CA VAL A 209 -3.18 0.43 19.66
C VAL A 209 -3.68 -0.93 19.18
N ASP A 210 -4.81 -0.97 18.47
CA ASP A 210 -5.29 -2.19 17.81
C ASP A 210 -4.27 -2.61 16.74
N HIS A 211 -3.83 -3.87 16.76
CA HIS A 211 -2.80 -4.32 15.87
C HIS A 211 -2.86 -5.82 15.59
N GLY A 212 -2.30 -6.21 14.46
CA GLY A 212 -2.12 -7.60 14.06
C GLY A 212 -0.80 -7.81 13.32
N ALA A 213 -0.35 -9.06 13.29
CA ALA A 213 0.80 -9.43 12.50
C ALA A 213 0.56 -10.78 11.82
N GLN A 214 1.00 -10.90 10.56
CA GLN A 214 1.13 -12.18 9.88
C GLN A 214 2.59 -12.40 9.52
N VAL A 215 3.11 -13.58 9.92
CA VAL A 215 4.51 -13.95 9.71
C VAL A 215 4.62 -15.06 8.67
N PHE A 216 5.40 -14.80 7.62
CA PHE A 216 5.62 -15.74 6.52
C PHE A 216 6.92 -16.51 6.76
N GLY A 217 6.79 -17.84 6.93
CA GLY A 217 7.89 -18.70 7.31
C GLY A 217 8.97 -18.81 6.22
N GLY A 218 10.19 -18.37 6.51
CA GLY A 218 11.32 -18.40 5.57
C GLY A 218 11.37 -17.24 4.58
N ALA A 219 10.30 -16.45 4.45
CA ALA A 219 10.31 -15.27 3.59
C ALA A 219 11.31 -14.22 4.07
N ARG A 220 12.00 -13.59 3.12
CA ARG A 220 13.03 -12.57 3.37
C ARG A 220 12.47 -11.16 3.21
N HIS A 221 13.33 -10.13 3.22
CA HIS A 221 12.90 -8.72 3.28
C HIS A 221 11.95 -8.33 2.13
N SER A 222 12.37 -8.44 0.89
CA SER A 222 11.56 -7.98 -0.25
C SER A 222 10.68 -9.08 -0.86
N PHE A 223 10.03 -9.92 -0.03
CA PHE A 223 9.28 -11.10 -0.49
C PHE A 223 8.08 -10.77 -1.39
N THR A 224 7.59 -9.54 -1.41
CA THR A 224 6.49 -9.12 -2.30
C THR A 224 6.98 -8.47 -3.60
N VAL A 225 8.27 -8.13 -3.73
CA VAL A 225 8.81 -7.33 -4.86
C VAL A 225 9.16 -8.25 -6.03
N TRP A 226 8.41 -8.15 -7.10
CA TRP A 226 8.60 -8.97 -8.30
C TRP A 226 9.96 -8.72 -8.95
N GLY A 227 10.67 -9.80 -9.22
CA GLY A 227 12.01 -9.75 -9.78
C GLY A 227 13.14 -9.56 -8.77
N SER A 228 12.83 -9.36 -7.50
CA SER A 228 13.80 -9.45 -6.41
C SER A 228 14.27 -10.90 -6.21
N ASP A 229 15.54 -11.08 -5.82
CA ASP A 229 16.07 -12.39 -5.42
C ASP A 229 15.36 -12.96 -4.16
N ASP A 230 14.72 -12.09 -3.38
CA ASP A 230 13.99 -12.42 -2.18
C ASP A 230 12.47 -12.64 -2.41
N TYR A 231 12.00 -12.53 -3.69
CA TYR A 231 10.58 -12.70 -4.00
C TYR A 231 10.08 -14.10 -3.68
N ASP A 232 8.98 -14.18 -2.96
CA ASP A 232 8.29 -15.41 -2.57
C ASP A 232 6.81 -15.33 -2.94
N LEU A 233 6.41 -16.07 -3.97
CA LEU A 233 5.04 -16.06 -4.49
C LEU A 233 4.00 -16.47 -3.44
N GLU A 234 4.30 -17.45 -2.60
CA GLU A 234 3.36 -17.94 -1.57
C GLU A 234 3.17 -16.88 -0.49
N ALA A 235 4.27 -16.29 -0.02
CA ALA A 235 4.23 -15.21 0.96
C ALA A 235 3.59 -13.94 0.41
N ASP A 236 3.90 -13.53 -0.84
CA ASP A 236 3.28 -12.36 -1.50
C ASP A 236 1.77 -12.56 -1.64
N THR A 237 1.32 -13.74 -2.11
CA THR A 237 -0.11 -14.03 -2.26
C THR A 237 -0.83 -13.97 -0.92
N ALA A 238 -0.32 -14.62 0.10
CA ALA A 238 -0.93 -14.63 1.44
C ALA A 238 -0.91 -13.24 2.10
N ALA A 239 0.15 -12.45 1.88
CA ALA A 239 0.22 -11.07 2.35
C ALA A 239 -0.80 -10.17 1.65
N TRP A 240 -0.99 -10.34 0.34
CA TRP A 240 -2.00 -9.62 -0.42
C TRP A 240 -3.43 -9.97 0.04
N GLU A 241 -3.73 -11.24 0.30
CA GLU A 241 -5.01 -11.68 0.86
C GLU A 241 -5.25 -11.03 2.23
N ALA A 242 -4.28 -11.09 3.15
CA ALA A 242 -4.40 -10.45 4.46
C ALA A 242 -4.60 -8.94 4.37
N PHE A 243 -3.95 -8.27 3.42
CA PHE A 243 -4.13 -6.86 3.15
C PHE A 243 -5.53 -6.54 2.64
N THR A 244 -6.04 -7.29 1.66
CA THR A 244 -7.38 -7.07 1.10
C THR A 244 -8.47 -7.34 2.14
N ASP A 245 -8.32 -8.37 2.98
CA ASP A 245 -9.20 -8.63 4.13
C ASP A 245 -9.19 -7.46 5.13
N PHE A 246 -8.02 -6.87 5.38
CA PHE A 246 -7.90 -5.69 6.22
C PHE A 246 -8.64 -4.50 5.60
N LEU A 247 -8.47 -4.24 4.30
CA LEU A 247 -9.19 -3.17 3.59
C LEU A 247 -10.70 -3.34 3.68
N GLU A 248 -11.24 -4.55 3.46
CA GLU A 248 -12.68 -4.84 3.53
C GLU A 248 -13.31 -4.56 4.90
N THR A 249 -12.51 -4.57 5.95
CA THR A 249 -12.99 -4.29 7.30
C THR A 249 -12.82 -2.83 7.71
N ARG A 250 -12.11 -2.02 6.92
CA ARG A 250 -11.74 -0.63 7.26
C ARG A 250 -12.28 0.40 6.28
N LEU A 251 -12.55 0.02 5.03
CA LEU A 251 -13.09 0.84 3.96
C LEU A 251 -14.39 0.24 3.41
#